data_734e70f4e9996e6e900bedb5f72d7f46
#
_entry.id   734e70f4e9996e6e900bedb5f72d7f46
#
_cell.length_a   1.000
_cell.length_b   1.000
_cell.length_c   1.000
_cell.angle_alpha   90.00
_cell.angle_beta   90.00
_cell.angle_gamma   90.00
#
_symmetry.space_group_name_H-M   'P 1'
#
loop_
_entity.id
_entity.type
_entity.pdbx_description
1 polymer ?
#
loop_
_entity_poly.entity_id
_entity_poly.type
_entity_poly.pdbx_seq_one_letter_code
_entity_poly.pdbx_strand_id
1 'polypeptide(L)'
;MPQTYRDDVAPPPVKHHSNTDIVLDKLNSDKLWIVNSRRRNGIVIYKQFHAEFAGPGAAVGGALDANCDRITALGNLSLIEPKSYEDQQKAIRIRLQWVRLTQNFTDKPVPLERAQMILEQFKTYFDKAIVDNVPDEAFSMLVGVFPYTVRKARRR
;
A
#
# COMPACT_ATOMS: atom_id res chain seq x y z
N MET A 1 27.71 -35.19 -21.29
CA MET A 1 27.53 -34.63 -20.84
C MET A 1 27.05 -34.34 -20.62
N PRO A 2 26.70 -34.16 -20.58
CA PRO A 2 26.10 -33.50 -20.57
C PRO A 2 25.96 -32.49 -20.03
N GLN A 3 26.19 -31.88 -19.63
CA GLN A 3 26.07 -30.91 -19.12
C GLN A 3 25.63 -29.94 -19.66
N THR A 4 25.65 -29.94 -20.33
CA THR A 4 25.22 -28.93 -21.00
C THR A 4 23.95 -28.73 -20.72
N TYR A 5 23.38 -29.60 -20.61
CA TYR A 5 22.18 -29.56 -20.44
C TYR A 5 21.81 -28.82 -19.32
N ARG A 6 22.49 -28.88 -18.34
CA ARG A 6 22.12 -28.24 -17.28
C ARG A 6 22.14 -26.88 -17.54
N ASP A 7 22.87 -26.47 -18.30
CA ASP A 7 22.88 -25.11 -18.52
C ASP A 7 21.74 -24.74 -19.26
N ASP A 8 21.17 -25.71 -19.91
CA ASP A 8 20.06 -25.39 -20.61
C ASP A 8 18.93 -25.28 -19.79
N VAL A 9 18.99 -25.69 -18.69
CA VAL A 9 17.97 -25.39 -17.87
C VAL A 9 17.93 -23.95 -17.89
N ALA A 10 16.99 -23.42 -18.48
CA ALA A 10 16.75 -22.07 -18.49
C ALA A 10 16.96 -21.63 -17.09
N PRO A 11 17.77 -20.67 -16.89
CA PRO A 11 17.91 -20.12 -15.60
C PRO A 11 16.52 -19.85 -15.13
N PRO A 12 16.22 -20.10 -13.93
CA PRO A 12 14.94 -19.79 -13.40
C PRO A 12 14.68 -18.41 -13.91
N PRO A 13 13.52 -18.17 -14.44
CA PRO A 13 13.19 -16.93 -15.01
C PRO A 13 13.74 -15.93 -14.06
N VAL A 14 14.57 -15.15 -14.60
CA VAL A 14 15.17 -14.13 -13.88
C VAL A 14 14.08 -13.59 -13.10
N LYS A 15 14.16 -13.76 -11.86
CA LYS A 15 13.25 -13.21 -11.09
C LYS A 15 13.38 -11.78 -11.29
N HIS A 16 12.67 -11.28 -12.17
CA HIS A 16 12.38 -9.91 -12.13
C HIS A 16 11.58 -9.77 -10.86
N HIS A 17 12.23 -9.41 -9.83
CA HIS A 17 11.51 -9.00 -8.68
C HIS A 17 10.63 -7.87 -9.16
N SER A 18 9.38 -8.12 -9.18
CA SER A 18 8.42 -7.07 -9.46
C SER A 18 8.67 -5.98 -8.46
N ASN A 19 8.26 -4.77 -8.75
CA ASN A 19 8.38 -3.68 -7.80
C ASN A 19 7.72 -4.04 -6.47
N THR A 20 6.66 -4.85 -6.53
CA THR A 20 5.97 -5.33 -5.35
C THR A 20 6.89 -6.18 -4.48
N ASP A 21 7.68 -7.08 -5.06
CA ASP A 21 8.59 -7.92 -4.29
C ASP A 21 9.68 -7.11 -3.62
N ILE A 22 10.20 -6.11 -4.31
CA ILE A 22 11.21 -5.22 -3.75
C ILE A 22 10.65 -4.46 -2.55
N VAL A 23 9.42 -3.98 -2.67
CA VAL A 23 8.77 -3.25 -1.58
C VAL A 23 8.51 -4.18 -0.40
N LEU A 24 8.03 -5.40 -0.64
CA LEU A 24 7.80 -6.36 0.42
C LEU A 24 9.08 -6.69 1.18
N ASP A 25 10.20 -6.81 0.46
CA ASP A 25 11.48 -7.05 1.10
C ASP A 25 11.87 -5.90 2.02
N LYS A 26 11.61 -4.66 1.57
CA LYS A 26 11.89 -3.49 2.40
C LYS A 26 11.02 -3.45 3.65
N LEU A 27 9.74 -3.76 3.49
CA LEU A 27 8.80 -3.75 4.62
C LEU A 27 9.13 -4.83 5.65
N ASN A 28 9.68 -5.94 5.21
CA ASN A 28 10.04 -7.04 6.10
C ASN A 28 11.47 -6.96 6.61
N SER A 29 12.22 -5.94 6.20
CA SER A 29 13.53 -5.68 6.80
C SER A 29 13.29 -5.05 8.16
N ASP A 30 14.32 -5.01 8.98
CA ASP A 30 14.14 -4.40 10.31
C ASP A 30 14.19 -2.87 10.25
N LYS A 31 14.31 -2.31 9.06
CA LYS A 31 14.40 -0.88 8.88
C LYS A 31 13.05 -0.24 8.66
N LEU A 32 12.94 0.98 9.13
CA LEU A 32 11.80 1.83 8.83
C LEU A 32 12.10 2.60 7.54
N TRP A 33 11.11 2.67 6.67
CA TRP A 33 11.19 3.44 5.42
C TRP A 33 10.11 4.51 5.44
N ILE A 34 10.25 5.50 4.56
CA ILE A 34 9.29 6.60 4.48
C ILE A 34 8.77 6.68 3.06
N VAL A 35 7.45 6.78 2.91
CA VAL A 35 6.84 7.04 1.60
C VAL A 35 7.24 8.46 1.18
N ASN A 36 7.86 8.57 0.01
CA ASN A 36 8.42 9.84 -0.44
C ASN A 36 7.35 10.92 -0.49
N SER A 37 7.53 11.98 0.31
CA SER A 37 6.55 13.06 0.41
C SER A 37 6.54 14.00 -0.79
N ARG A 38 7.51 13.87 -1.69
CA ARG A 38 7.61 14.73 -2.87
C ARG A 38 6.83 14.18 -4.06
N ARG A 39 6.19 13.04 -3.91
CA ARG A 39 5.40 12.42 -4.97
C ARG A 39 4.02 12.11 -4.47
N ARG A 40 3.07 12.03 -5.41
CA ARG A 40 1.74 11.52 -5.10
C ARG A 40 1.80 10.02 -5.23
N ASN A 41 2.10 9.37 -4.15
CA ASN A 41 2.23 7.92 -4.11
C ASN A 41 1.83 7.40 -2.75
N GLY A 42 1.64 6.12 -2.65
CA GLY A 42 1.28 5.50 -1.39
C GLY A 42 1.22 4.00 -1.50
N ILE A 43 0.87 3.37 -0.41
CA ILE A 43 0.87 1.92 -0.35
C ILE A 43 -0.26 1.46 0.56
N VAL A 44 -1.04 0.51 0.09
CA VAL A 44 -2.02 -0.19 0.91
C VAL A 44 -1.33 -1.43 1.44
N ILE A 45 -1.28 -1.56 2.75
CA ILE A 45 -0.63 -2.69 3.41
C ILE A 45 -1.71 -3.58 3.99
N TYR A 46 -1.78 -4.82 3.50
CA TYR A 46 -2.83 -5.73 3.93
C TYR A 46 -2.42 -6.38 5.25
N LYS A 47 -3.26 -6.25 6.24
CA LYS A 47 -3.14 -6.92 7.52
C LYS A 47 -4.07 -8.13 7.51
N GLN A 48 -4.16 -8.84 8.62
CA GLN A 48 -4.94 -10.08 8.66
C GLN A 48 -6.42 -9.85 8.37
N PHE A 49 -7.02 -8.83 8.98
CA PHE A 49 -8.46 -8.60 8.86
C PHE A 49 -8.83 -7.25 8.26
N HIS A 50 -7.87 -6.43 7.95
CA HIS A 50 -8.09 -5.10 7.40
C HIS A 50 -6.88 -4.68 6.59
N ALA A 51 -6.91 -3.48 6.06
CA ALA A 51 -5.75 -2.90 5.40
C ALA A 51 -5.51 -1.51 5.97
N GLU A 52 -4.27 -1.06 5.87
CA GLU A 52 -3.90 0.29 6.28
C GLU A 52 -3.27 1.00 5.11
N PHE A 53 -3.50 2.29 5.02
CA PHE A 53 -2.92 3.08 3.97
C PHE A 53 -1.80 3.96 4.53
N ALA A 54 -0.68 3.96 3.82
CA ALA A 54 0.45 4.84 4.11
C ALA A 54 0.65 5.75 2.89
N GLY A 55 0.34 7.02 3.06
CA GLY A 55 0.51 8.02 2.02
C GLY A 55 1.81 8.78 2.17
N PRO A 56 1.98 9.87 1.39
CA PRO A 56 3.24 10.63 1.40
C PRO A 56 3.67 11.01 2.81
N GLY A 57 4.93 10.80 3.11
CA GLY A 57 5.52 11.11 4.40
C GLY A 57 5.36 10.04 5.47
N ALA A 58 4.57 9.01 5.23
CA ALA A 58 4.28 8.01 6.24
C ALA A 58 5.41 7.00 6.38
N ALA A 59 5.63 6.54 7.61
CA ALA A 59 6.56 5.46 7.88
C ALA A 59 5.95 4.13 7.46
N VAL A 60 6.77 3.22 6.93
CA VAL A 60 6.36 1.85 6.62
C VAL A 60 7.48 0.90 7.00
N GLY A 61 7.14 -0.33 7.26
CA GLY A 61 8.14 -1.35 7.58
C GLY A 61 8.48 -1.40 9.05
N GLY A 62 9.61 -2.03 9.36
CA GLY A 62 10.03 -2.19 10.75
C GLY A 62 8.97 -2.89 11.58
N ALA A 63 8.79 -2.44 12.80
CA ALA A 63 7.80 -3.03 13.69
C ALA A 63 6.36 -2.73 13.28
N LEU A 64 6.14 -1.70 12.46
CA LEU A 64 4.78 -1.33 12.03
C LEU A 64 4.17 -2.38 11.11
N ASP A 65 4.98 -3.02 10.28
CA ASP A 65 4.49 -3.88 9.22
C ASP A 65 5.22 -5.22 9.19
N ALA A 66 5.53 -5.76 10.36
CA ALA A 66 6.23 -7.04 10.44
C ALA A 66 5.40 -8.15 9.80
N ASN A 67 6.10 -9.04 9.10
CA ASN A 67 5.45 -10.19 8.43
C ASN A 67 4.42 -9.80 7.38
N CYS A 68 4.67 -8.68 6.72
CA CYS A 68 3.81 -8.26 5.63
C CYS A 68 4.03 -9.16 4.41
N ASP A 69 2.97 -9.70 3.85
CA ASP A 69 3.07 -10.57 2.67
C ASP A 69 2.30 -10.02 1.47
N ARG A 70 1.60 -8.93 1.62
CA ARG A 70 0.78 -8.40 0.54
C ARG A 70 0.63 -6.90 0.63
N ILE A 71 0.78 -6.24 -0.50
CA ILE A 71 0.63 -4.79 -0.62
C ILE A 71 0.00 -4.42 -1.95
N THR A 72 -0.50 -3.20 -2.04
CA THR A 72 -0.89 -2.57 -3.30
C THR A 72 -0.27 -1.19 -3.35
N ALA A 73 0.56 -0.96 -4.36
CA ALA A 73 1.19 0.36 -4.53
C ALA A 73 0.25 1.31 -5.28
N LEU A 74 0.27 2.57 -4.92
CA LEU A 74 -0.46 3.63 -5.61
C LEU A 74 0.53 4.58 -6.24
N GLY A 75 0.34 4.85 -7.52
CA GLY A 75 1.22 5.75 -8.24
C GLY A 75 2.60 5.16 -8.41
N ASN A 76 3.58 6.02 -8.60
CA ASN A 76 4.96 5.60 -8.74
C ASN A 76 5.59 5.56 -7.35
N LEU A 77 5.38 4.47 -6.65
CA LEU A 77 5.78 4.34 -5.25
C LEU A 77 7.29 4.50 -5.08
N SER A 78 7.68 5.32 -4.15
CA SER A 78 9.08 5.57 -3.83
C SER A 78 9.23 5.56 -2.31
N LEU A 79 10.12 4.71 -1.81
CA LEU A 79 10.43 4.65 -0.38
C LEU A 79 11.83 5.18 -0.17
N ILE A 80 11.99 6.05 0.82
CA ILE A 80 13.28 6.65 1.15
C ILE A 80 13.64 6.31 2.59
N GLU A 81 14.92 6.40 2.89
CA GLU A 81 15.40 6.15 4.25
C GLU A 81 15.28 7.41 5.10
N PRO A 82 14.90 7.26 6.36
CA PRO A 82 14.90 8.40 7.27
C PRO A 82 16.37 8.80 7.53
N LYS A 83 16.61 10.09 7.65
CA LYS A 83 17.97 10.60 7.87
C LYS A 83 18.30 10.83 9.33
N SER A 84 17.31 10.78 10.21
CA SER A 84 17.49 11.05 11.62
C SER A 84 16.38 10.37 12.42
N TYR A 85 16.58 10.34 13.73
CA TYR A 85 15.55 9.84 14.63
C TYR A 85 14.29 10.72 14.54
N GLU A 86 14.47 12.03 14.38
CA GLU A 86 13.35 12.95 14.25
C GLU A 86 12.54 12.66 13.01
N ASP A 87 13.20 12.35 11.89
CA ASP A 87 12.50 11.97 10.66
C ASP A 87 11.65 10.73 10.90
N GLN A 88 12.19 9.75 11.63
CA GLN A 88 11.45 8.52 11.94
C GLN A 88 10.21 8.83 12.76
N GLN A 89 10.34 9.65 13.80
CA GLN A 89 9.22 9.98 14.67
C GLN A 89 8.14 10.75 13.91
N LYS A 90 8.54 11.68 13.06
CA LYS A 90 7.60 12.43 12.24
C LYS A 90 6.87 11.50 11.28
N ALA A 91 7.59 10.59 10.65
CA ALA A 91 6.99 9.67 9.69
C ALA A 91 6.01 8.71 10.36
N ILE A 92 6.28 8.28 11.59
CA ILE A 92 5.36 7.44 12.34
C ILE A 92 4.08 8.21 12.65
N ARG A 93 4.18 9.47 13.05
CA ARG A 93 3.00 10.30 13.30
C ARG A 93 2.17 10.48 12.04
N ILE A 94 2.82 10.67 10.90
CA ILE A 94 2.12 10.81 9.62
C ILE A 94 1.42 9.50 9.25
N ARG A 95 2.06 8.35 9.51
CA ARG A 95 1.43 7.04 9.29
C ARG A 95 0.12 6.95 10.09
N LEU A 96 0.15 7.35 11.35
CA LEU A 96 -1.03 7.31 12.19
C LEU A 96 -2.12 8.24 11.69
N GLN A 97 -1.75 9.39 11.14
CA GLN A 97 -2.72 10.31 10.56
C GLN A 97 -3.45 9.68 9.37
N TRP A 98 -2.71 8.97 8.50
CA TRP A 98 -3.34 8.28 7.37
C TRP A 98 -4.26 7.16 7.84
N VAL A 99 -3.84 6.40 8.85
CA VAL A 99 -4.67 5.33 9.40
C VAL A 99 -5.97 5.91 9.98
N ARG A 100 -5.88 7.00 10.72
CA ARG A 100 -7.06 7.66 11.29
C ARG A 100 -7.99 8.18 10.22
N LEU A 101 -7.44 8.70 9.13
CA LEU A 101 -8.26 9.21 8.03
C LEU A 101 -9.16 8.10 7.48
N THR A 102 -8.61 6.91 7.27
CA THR A 102 -9.42 5.80 6.75
C THR A 102 -10.36 5.25 7.83
N GLN A 103 -9.94 5.23 9.09
CA GLN A 103 -10.79 4.76 10.19
C GLN A 103 -12.03 5.64 10.37
N ASN A 104 -11.92 6.93 10.12
CA ASN A 104 -13.06 7.82 10.24
C ASN A 104 -14.21 7.41 9.33
N PHE A 105 -13.92 6.76 8.21
CA PHE A 105 -14.97 6.32 7.31
C PHE A 105 -15.65 5.06 7.80
N THR A 106 -14.96 4.24 8.61
CA THR A 106 -15.55 3.00 9.10
C THR A 106 -16.66 3.25 10.12
N ASP A 107 -16.76 4.46 10.66
CA ASP A 107 -17.82 4.78 11.60
C ASP A 107 -19.16 5.03 10.92
N LYS A 108 -19.18 5.14 9.61
CA LYS A 108 -20.43 5.33 8.86
C LYS A 108 -21.14 3.98 8.78
N PRO A 109 -22.43 3.93 9.12
CA PRO A 109 -23.14 2.64 9.16
C PRO A 109 -23.46 2.04 7.80
N VAL A 110 -23.55 2.85 6.75
CA VAL A 110 -23.93 2.36 5.43
C VAL A 110 -22.70 2.00 4.61
N PRO A 111 -22.53 0.72 4.24
CA PRO A 111 -21.32 0.31 3.51
C PRO A 111 -21.06 1.08 2.21
N LEU A 112 -22.12 1.34 1.43
CA LEU A 112 -21.95 2.09 0.18
C LEU A 112 -21.45 3.50 0.45
N GLU A 113 -21.90 4.12 1.52
CA GLU A 113 -21.45 5.44 1.89
C GLU A 113 -19.96 5.42 2.26
N ARG A 114 -19.50 4.41 3.02
CA ARG A 114 -18.09 4.29 3.34
C ARG A 114 -17.23 4.18 2.08
N ALA A 115 -17.68 3.35 1.13
CA ALA A 115 -16.96 3.16 -0.11
C ALA A 115 -16.91 4.45 -0.95
N GLN A 116 -18.02 5.17 -1.03
CA GLN A 116 -18.07 6.43 -1.75
C GLN A 116 -17.14 7.47 -1.13
N MET A 117 -17.12 7.54 0.19
CA MET A 117 -16.29 8.51 0.90
C MET A 117 -14.82 8.26 0.71
N ILE A 118 -14.36 7.00 0.78
CA ILE A 118 -12.95 6.75 0.60
C ILE A 118 -12.52 6.99 -0.85
N LEU A 119 -13.37 6.67 -1.81
CA LEU A 119 -13.06 6.93 -3.22
C LEU A 119 -12.92 8.45 -3.46
N GLU A 120 -13.86 9.24 -2.93
CA GLU A 120 -13.77 10.69 -3.06
C GLU A 120 -12.54 11.26 -2.37
N GLN A 121 -12.25 10.77 -1.17
CA GLN A 121 -11.10 11.27 -0.41
C GLN A 121 -9.80 10.97 -1.16
N PHE A 122 -9.67 9.78 -1.73
CA PHE A 122 -8.48 9.43 -2.46
C PHE A 122 -8.32 10.26 -3.74
N LYS A 123 -9.42 10.65 -4.36
CA LYS A 123 -9.37 11.53 -5.55
C LYS A 123 -8.87 12.93 -5.21
N THR A 124 -8.91 13.34 -3.95
CA THR A 124 -8.35 14.63 -3.56
C THR A 124 -6.82 14.56 -3.39
N TYR A 125 -6.28 13.37 -3.12
CA TYR A 125 -4.85 13.20 -2.93
C TYR A 125 -4.14 12.62 -4.15
N PHE A 126 -4.85 11.90 -4.99
CA PHE A 126 -4.26 11.19 -6.12
C PHE A 126 -5.05 11.45 -7.39
N ASP A 127 -4.37 11.34 -8.53
CA ASP A 127 -5.04 11.49 -9.81
C ASP A 127 -6.08 10.40 -9.98
N LYS A 128 -7.14 10.73 -10.71
CA LYS A 128 -8.22 9.76 -10.97
C LYS A 128 -7.68 8.45 -11.55
N ALA A 129 -6.71 8.53 -12.45
CA ALA A 129 -6.13 7.32 -13.05
C ALA A 129 -5.48 6.43 -12.00
N ILE A 130 -4.83 7.01 -10.99
CA ILE A 130 -4.22 6.24 -9.92
C ILE A 130 -5.31 5.53 -9.11
N VAL A 131 -6.37 6.26 -8.74
CA VAL A 131 -7.47 5.71 -7.94
C VAL A 131 -8.19 4.61 -8.71
N ASP A 132 -8.41 4.81 -10.01
CA ASP A 132 -9.09 3.82 -10.84
C ASP A 132 -8.31 2.51 -10.97
N ASN A 133 -7.00 2.57 -10.82
CA ASN A 133 -6.16 1.38 -10.89
C ASN A 133 -6.02 0.63 -9.57
N VAL A 134 -6.51 1.19 -8.47
CA VAL A 134 -6.48 0.50 -7.19
C VAL A 134 -7.56 -0.58 -7.19
N PRO A 135 -7.21 -1.84 -6.86
CA PRO A 135 -8.19 -2.92 -6.84
C PRO A 135 -9.33 -2.65 -5.86
N ASP A 136 -10.52 -3.10 -6.20
CA ASP A 136 -11.68 -2.98 -5.31
C ASP A 136 -11.39 -3.57 -3.94
N GLU A 137 -10.65 -4.66 -3.87
CA GLU A 137 -10.32 -5.32 -2.63
C GLU A 137 -9.52 -4.43 -1.68
N ALA A 138 -8.64 -3.60 -2.24
CA ALA A 138 -7.85 -2.69 -1.41
C ALA A 138 -8.76 -1.73 -0.64
N PHE A 139 -9.66 -1.08 -1.34
CA PHE A 139 -10.61 -0.18 -0.69
C PHE A 139 -11.56 -0.93 0.23
N SER A 140 -11.97 -2.14 -0.17
CA SER A 140 -12.87 -2.93 0.67
C SER A 140 -12.23 -3.23 2.03
N MET A 141 -10.95 -3.55 2.05
CA MET A 141 -10.25 -3.85 3.30
C MET A 141 -9.89 -2.60 4.10
N LEU A 142 -9.77 -1.46 3.44
CA LEU A 142 -9.50 -0.20 4.13
C LEU A 142 -10.70 0.29 4.93
N VAL A 143 -11.90 0.09 4.44
CA VAL A 143 -13.10 0.63 5.09
C VAL A 143 -14.12 -0.43 5.51
N GLY A 144 -13.76 -1.70 5.42
CA GLY A 144 -14.60 -2.78 5.94
C GLY A 144 -15.89 -3.01 5.17
N VAL A 145 -15.82 -3.02 3.84
CA VAL A 145 -16.97 -3.33 2.99
C VAL A 145 -16.59 -4.47 2.05
N PHE A 146 -17.57 -5.05 1.36
CA PHE A 146 -17.27 -6.05 0.35
C PHE A 146 -16.75 -5.39 -0.94
N PRO A 147 -15.89 -6.09 -1.69
CA PRO A 147 -15.39 -5.56 -2.97
C PRO A 147 -16.54 -5.17 -3.93
N TYR A 148 -17.63 -5.92 -3.91
CA TYR A 148 -18.81 -5.60 -4.71
C TYR A 148 -19.34 -4.20 -4.39
N THR A 149 -19.32 -3.81 -3.11
CA THR A 149 -19.77 -2.49 -2.68
C THR A 149 -18.87 -1.39 -3.26
N VAL A 150 -17.57 -1.62 -3.28
CA VAL A 150 -16.62 -0.67 -3.88
C VAL A 150 -16.90 -0.54 -5.37
N ARG A 151 -17.12 -1.65 -6.06
CA ARG A 151 -17.41 -1.64 -7.49
C ARG A 151 -18.68 -0.84 -7.77
N LYS A 152 -19.70 -1.01 -6.94
CA LYS A 152 -20.93 -0.27 -7.07
C LYS A 152 -20.72 1.22 -6.84
N ALA A 153 -19.90 1.58 -5.87
CA ALA A 153 -19.58 2.98 -5.58
C ALA A 153 -18.85 3.65 -6.74
N ARG A 154 -18.01 2.92 -7.46
CA ARG A 154 -17.28 3.48 -8.60
C ARG A 154 -18.18 3.85 -9.77
N ARG A 155 -19.35 3.27 -9.84
CA ARG A 155 -20.28 3.53 -10.95
C ARG A 155 -21.06 4.83 -10.79
N ARG A 156 -20.88 5.51 -9.69
CA ARG A 156 -21.64 6.75 -9.45
C ARG A 156 -20.83 8.00 -9.74
#